data_51e02c613d37d33ca7d8dc0e20377b30
#
_entry.id   51e02c613d37d33ca7d8dc0e20377b30
#
_cell.length_a   1.000
_cell.length_b   1.000
_cell.length_c   1.000
_cell.angle_alpha   90.00
_cell.angle_beta   90.00
_cell.angle_gamma   90.00
#
_symmetry.space_group_name_H-M   'P 1'
#
loop_
_entity.id
_entity.type
_entity.pdbx_description
1 polymer ?
#
loop_
_entity_poly.entity_id
_entity_poly.type
_entity_poly.pdbx_seq_one_letter_code
_entity_poly.pdbx_strand_id
1 'polypeptide(L)'
;LHKEYRRQRQMCIRDRNIDSLPAQTLSQRPDVFIAEREVAAASAEVGNAQAQRYPRLTLSGSIGAGSFRSGGTTTNMETWSVGPLALSLPIFDGGARVANVEAAKARYEEAVVAYRASVRQAVREVEEALVNLQSTASRSEDARIAVEGYRASFNGTQSLYQNGLASLIDLEDLRRTRLAAELNATTLERERMAAWIALYRAAGGGWVNPQSTAATGTK
;
A
#
# COMPACT_ATOMS: atom_id res chain seq x y z
N LEU A 1 10.56 24.22 23.05
CA LEU A 1 9.23 23.66 22.79
C LEU A 1 9.23 22.62 21.66
N HIS A 2 9.93 22.83 20.54
CA HIS A 2 9.95 21.85 19.41
C HIS A 2 10.77 20.57 19.66
N LYS A 3 11.80 20.57 20.51
CA LYS A 3 12.63 19.39 20.82
C LYS A 3 11.94 18.40 21.77
N GLU A 4 11.15 18.89 22.69
CA GLU A 4 10.39 18.04 23.65
C GLU A 4 9.22 17.33 22.97
N TYR A 5 8.54 17.98 22.04
CA TYR A 5 7.44 17.38 21.26
C TYR A 5 7.93 16.23 20.36
N ARG A 6 9.15 16.30 19.83
CA ARG A 6 9.77 15.19 19.08
C ARG A 6 10.11 14.00 19.99
N ARG A 7 10.62 14.25 21.20
CA ARG A 7 10.91 13.18 22.17
C ARG A 7 9.63 12.47 22.63
N GLN A 8 8.56 13.21 22.86
CA GLN A 8 7.27 12.64 23.29
C GLN A 8 6.63 11.77 22.20
N ARG A 9 6.70 12.15 20.91
CA ARG A 9 6.24 11.31 19.80
C ARG A 9 7.07 10.02 19.65
N GLN A 10 8.36 10.08 19.86
CA GLN A 10 9.22 8.88 19.82
C GLN A 10 8.95 7.92 20.99
N MET A 11 8.62 8.46 22.18
CA MET A 11 8.27 7.64 23.35
C MET A 11 6.95 6.88 23.16
N CYS A 12 5.94 7.50 22.57
CA CYS A 12 4.63 6.86 22.36
C CYS A 12 4.63 5.72 21.33
N ILE A 13 5.59 5.70 20.41
CA ILE A 13 5.74 4.63 19.40
C ILE A 13 6.56 3.47 19.97
N ARG A 14 7.41 3.72 20.96
CA ARG A 14 8.44 2.80 21.43
C ARG A 14 7.91 1.65 22.30
N ASP A 15 6.75 1.80 22.94
CA ASP A 15 6.28 0.87 23.98
C ASP A 15 4.96 0.14 23.68
N ARG A 16 4.40 0.29 22.47
CA ARG A 16 3.21 -0.45 22.07
C ARG A 16 3.57 -1.79 21.43
N ASN A 17 3.27 -2.88 22.13
CA ASN A 17 3.15 -4.19 21.52
C ASN A 17 1.79 -4.28 20.84
N ILE A 18 1.78 -4.55 19.53
CA ILE A 18 0.58 -4.86 18.76
C ILE A 18 0.60 -6.36 18.54
N ASP A 19 -0.29 -7.08 19.25
CA ASP A 19 -0.33 -8.53 19.17
C ASP A 19 -1.11 -9.04 17.97
N SER A 20 -2.03 -8.24 17.42
CA SER A 20 -2.80 -8.57 16.22
C SER A 20 -3.36 -7.32 15.55
N LEU A 21 -3.52 -7.39 14.23
CA LEU A 21 -4.22 -6.37 13.45
C LEU A 21 -5.59 -6.91 12.99
N PRO A 22 -6.67 -6.13 13.09
CA PRO A 22 -7.98 -6.53 12.58
C PRO A 22 -7.91 -6.78 11.06
N ALA A 23 -8.55 -7.85 10.58
CA ALA A 23 -8.61 -8.16 9.15
C ALA A 23 -9.22 -7.02 8.30
N GLN A 24 -10.04 -6.17 8.93
CA GLN A 24 -10.63 -4.99 8.30
C GLN A 24 -9.59 -3.96 7.82
N THR A 25 -8.39 -3.91 8.43
CA THR A 25 -7.32 -3.00 7.98
C THR A 25 -6.76 -3.38 6.62
N LEU A 26 -6.88 -4.66 6.22
CA LEU A 26 -6.46 -5.12 4.90
C LEU A 26 -7.31 -4.51 3.77
N SER A 27 -8.60 -4.25 4.02
CA SER A 27 -9.48 -3.60 3.05
C SER A 27 -9.14 -2.12 2.81
N GLN A 28 -8.33 -1.51 3.69
CA GLN A 28 -7.84 -0.14 3.56
C GLN A 28 -6.54 -0.05 2.73
N ARG A 29 -6.02 -1.18 2.24
CA ARG A 29 -4.82 -1.19 1.41
C ARG A 29 -5.16 -0.82 -0.04
N PRO A 30 -4.39 0.09 -0.65
CA PRO A 30 -4.64 0.52 -2.03
C PRO A 30 -4.43 -0.59 -3.06
N ASP A 31 -3.48 -1.50 -2.84
CA ASP A 31 -3.20 -2.64 -3.73
C ASP A 31 -4.36 -3.66 -3.74
N VAL A 32 -4.93 -3.97 -2.58
CA VAL A 32 -6.10 -4.84 -2.46
C VAL A 32 -7.33 -4.18 -3.09
N PHE A 33 -7.52 -2.87 -2.87
CA PHE A 33 -8.60 -2.11 -3.48
C PHE A 33 -8.50 -2.06 -5.00
N ILE A 34 -7.31 -1.85 -5.57
CA ILE A 34 -7.08 -1.86 -7.01
C ILE A 34 -7.44 -3.24 -7.58
N ALA A 35 -6.93 -4.31 -6.99
CA ALA A 35 -7.23 -5.66 -7.44
C ALA A 35 -8.73 -6.01 -7.38
N GLU A 36 -9.47 -5.51 -6.38
CA GLU A 36 -10.93 -5.63 -6.29
C GLU A 36 -11.62 -4.89 -7.45
N ARG A 37 -11.16 -3.69 -7.80
CA ARG A 37 -11.71 -2.92 -8.93
C ARG A 37 -11.42 -3.58 -10.28
N GLU A 38 -10.27 -4.24 -10.42
CA GLU A 38 -9.93 -5.02 -11.62
C GLU A 38 -10.88 -6.22 -11.81
N VAL A 39 -11.24 -6.91 -10.72
CA VAL A 39 -12.28 -7.97 -10.78
C VAL A 39 -13.62 -7.40 -11.24
N ALA A 40 -14.02 -6.23 -10.71
CA ALA A 40 -15.27 -5.58 -11.10
C ALA A 40 -15.24 -5.15 -12.58
N ALA A 41 -14.12 -4.61 -13.06
CA ALA A 41 -13.93 -4.25 -14.47
C ALA A 41 -14.00 -5.47 -15.38
N ALA A 42 -13.29 -6.55 -15.04
CA ALA A 42 -13.32 -7.79 -15.81
C ALA A 42 -14.75 -8.43 -15.84
N SER A 43 -15.49 -8.33 -14.75
CA SER A 43 -16.91 -8.76 -14.71
C SER A 43 -17.78 -7.94 -15.67
N ALA A 44 -17.58 -6.62 -15.72
CA ALA A 44 -18.27 -5.75 -16.67
C ALA A 44 -17.93 -6.07 -18.14
N GLU A 45 -16.66 -6.44 -18.41
CA GLU A 45 -16.21 -6.88 -19.73
C GLU A 45 -16.91 -8.19 -20.18
N VAL A 46 -17.14 -9.14 -19.26
CA VAL A 46 -17.95 -10.33 -19.57
C VAL A 46 -19.36 -9.92 -19.97
N GLY A 47 -19.98 -8.98 -19.24
CA GLY A 47 -21.30 -8.43 -19.58
C GLY A 47 -21.32 -7.75 -20.95
N ASN A 48 -20.29 -6.95 -21.24
CA ASN A 48 -20.12 -6.29 -22.55
C ASN A 48 -19.96 -7.31 -23.70
N ALA A 49 -19.12 -8.33 -23.53
CA ALA A 49 -18.95 -9.40 -24.51
C ALA A 49 -20.25 -10.18 -24.76
N GLN A 50 -21.02 -10.44 -23.71
CA GLN A 50 -22.35 -11.08 -23.82
C GLN A 50 -23.33 -10.17 -24.56
N ALA A 51 -23.37 -8.87 -24.25
CA ALA A 51 -24.26 -7.91 -24.89
C ALA A 51 -24.03 -7.79 -26.40
N GLN A 52 -22.80 -7.98 -26.87
CA GLN A 52 -22.47 -7.98 -28.28
C GLN A 52 -23.10 -9.13 -29.10
N ARG A 53 -23.67 -10.14 -28.46
CA ARG A 53 -24.40 -11.24 -29.08
C ARG A 53 -25.88 -10.89 -29.37
N TYR A 54 -26.38 -9.81 -28.80
CA TYR A 54 -27.76 -9.35 -28.95
C TYR A 54 -27.85 -8.24 -29.99
N PRO A 55 -29.07 -8.00 -30.54
CA PRO A 55 -29.34 -6.90 -31.44
C PRO A 55 -28.96 -5.55 -30.79
N ARG A 56 -28.26 -4.70 -31.55
CA ARG A 56 -27.89 -3.35 -31.14
C ARG A 56 -28.80 -2.34 -31.83
N LEU A 57 -29.47 -1.54 -31.02
CA LEU A 57 -30.25 -0.40 -31.47
C LEU A 57 -29.42 0.87 -31.29
N THR A 58 -29.19 1.63 -32.36
CA THR A 58 -28.45 2.90 -32.33
C THR A 58 -29.29 4.02 -32.88
N LEU A 59 -29.36 5.14 -32.16
CA LEU A 59 -29.90 6.40 -32.62
C LEU A 59 -28.72 7.38 -32.75
N SER A 60 -28.52 7.95 -33.92
CA SER A 60 -27.52 8.98 -34.16
C SER A 60 -28.17 10.35 -34.29
N GLY A 61 -27.44 11.38 -33.98
CA GLY A 61 -27.86 12.76 -34.12
C GLY A 61 -26.68 13.72 -34.08
N SER A 62 -26.87 14.92 -34.56
CA SER A 62 -25.85 15.95 -34.48
C SER A 62 -26.50 17.28 -34.07
N ILE A 63 -25.80 18.04 -33.25
CA ILE A 63 -26.10 19.43 -32.95
C ILE A 63 -24.86 20.24 -33.42
N GLY A 64 -25.10 21.24 -34.24
CA GLY A 64 -24.04 22.11 -34.74
C GLY A 64 -24.44 23.55 -34.70
N ALA A 65 -23.51 24.44 -34.45
CA ALA A 65 -23.64 25.87 -34.61
C ALA A 65 -22.61 26.34 -35.66
N GLY A 66 -23.07 27.05 -36.63
CA GLY A 66 -22.24 27.63 -37.67
C GLY A 66 -22.49 29.11 -37.87
N SER A 67 -21.47 29.89 -38.18
CA SER A 67 -21.61 31.28 -38.57
C SER A 67 -21.12 31.42 -40.00
N PHE A 68 -21.93 32.01 -40.86
CA PHE A 68 -21.62 32.31 -42.24
C PHE A 68 -21.56 33.80 -42.47
N ARG A 69 -20.48 34.31 -43.05
CA ARG A 69 -20.32 35.73 -43.34
C ARG A 69 -20.29 35.91 -44.89
N SER A 70 -21.22 36.67 -45.41
CA SER A 70 -21.29 37.07 -46.81
C SER A 70 -21.69 38.53 -46.92
N GLY A 71 -21.00 39.31 -47.74
CA GLY A 71 -21.33 40.72 -48.00
C GLY A 71 -21.34 41.62 -46.76
N GLY A 72 -20.54 41.34 -45.75
CA GLY A 72 -20.49 42.12 -44.50
C GLY A 72 -21.55 41.75 -43.43
N THR A 73 -22.45 40.83 -43.73
CA THR A 73 -23.47 40.35 -42.81
C THR A 73 -23.07 38.97 -42.29
N THR A 74 -23.13 38.77 -40.96
CA THR A 74 -22.90 37.49 -40.29
C THR A 74 -24.23 36.86 -39.96
N THR A 75 -24.49 35.66 -40.49
CA THR A 75 -25.69 34.87 -40.14
C THR A 75 -25.25 33.70 -39.31
N ASN A 76 -25.80 33.54 -38.11
CA ASN A 76 -25.60 32.38 -37.26
C ASN A 76 -26.69 31.36 -37.58
N MET A 77 -26.30 30.14 -37.82
CA MET A 77 -27.22 29.00 -38.04
C MET A 77 -27.00 27.95 -36.94
N GLU A 78 -28.05 27.57 -36.30
CA GLU A 78 -28.08 26.41 -35.40
C GLU A 78 -28.73 25.26 -36.19
N THR A 79 -28.03 24.16 -36.28
CA THR A 79 -28.54 22.96 -36.96
C THR A 79 -28.64 21.82 -35.97
N TRP A 80 -29.76 21.15 -35.98
CA TRP A 80 -29.92 19.91 -35.25
C TRP A 80 -30.48 18.86 -36.20
N SER A 81 -30.00 17.62 -36.05
CA SER A 81 -30.55 16.50 -36.78
C SER A 81 -30.67 15.30 -35.81
N VAL A 82 -31.80 14.61 -35.89
CA VAL A 82 -31.96 13.30 -35.31
C VAL A 82 -31.89 12.32 -36.49
N GLY A 83 -30.81 11.51 -36.48
CA GLY A 83 -30.52 10.62 -37.59
C GLY A 83 -31.34 9.34 -37.55
N PRO A 84 -31.06 8.43 -38.47
CA PRO A 84 -31.86 7.21 -38.58
C PRO A 84 -31.65 6.33 -37.33
N LEU A 85 -32.75 5.67 -36.95
CA LEU A 85 -32.70 4.55 -36.01
C LEU A 85 -32.16 3.35 -36.79
N ALA A 86 -31.01 2.81 -36.35
CA ALA A 86 -30.39 1.64 -36.94
C ALA A 86 -30.43 0.43 -36.02
N LEU A 87 -30.93 -0.69 -36.50
CA LEU A 87 -30.88 -1.99 -35.83
C LEU A 87 -29.79 -2.83 -36.49
N SER A 88 -28.81 -3.26 -35.71
CA SER A 88 -27.75 -4.16 -36.17
C SER A 88 -27.88 -5.50 -35.43
N LEU A 89 -28.05 -6.58 -36.18
CA LEU A 89 -28.08 -7.93 -35.64
C LEU A 89 -26.99 -8.77 -36.35
N PRO A 90 -26.03 -9.32 -35.64
CA PRO A 90 -25.04 -10.25 -36.21
C PRO A 90 -25.72 -11.64 -36.37
N ILE A 91 -25.93 -12.04 -37.60
CA ILE A 91 -26.56 -13.33 -37.91
C ILE A 91 -25.50 -14.43 -38.00
N PHE A 92 -24.33 -14.11 -38.58
CA PHE A 92 -23.23 -15.07 -38.73
C PHE A 92 -21.90 -14.39 -38.55
N ASP A 93 -21.05 -14.89 -37.64
CA ASP A 93 -19.73 -14.35 -37.32
C ASP A 93 -18.64 -15.43 -37.18
N GLY A 94 -18.90 -16.64 -37.64
CA GLY A 94 -17.94 -17.75 -37.53
C GLY A 94 -17.58 -18.15 -36.08
N GLY A 95 -18.40 -17.78 -35.10
CA GLY A 95 -18.17 -18.08 -33.68
C GLY A 95 -17.32 -17.05 -32.94
N ALA A 96 -16.91 -15.97 -33.59
CA ALA A 96 -16.01 -14.94 -33.00
C ALA A 96 -16.57 -14.34 -31.71
N ARG A 97 -17.88 -14.11 -31.61
CA ARG A 97 -18.51 -13.54 -30.40
C ARG A 97 -18.57 -14.52 -29.24
N VAL A 98 -18.74 -15.80 -29.54
CA VAL A 98 -18.70 -16.86 -28.52
C VAL A 98 -17.28 -16.96 -27.97
N ALA A 99 -16.26 -16.96 -28.83
CA ALA A 99 -14.86 -16.95 -28.42
C ALA A 99 -14.50 -15.71 -27.59
N ASN A 100 -15.03 -14.52 -27.96
CA ASN A 100 -14.84 -13.30 -27.18
C ASN A 100 -15.45 -13.41 -25.76
N VAL A 101 -16.62 -14.03 -25.60
CA VAL A 101 -17.21 -14.26 -24.28
C VAL A 101 -16.33 -15.20 -23.44
N GLU A 102 -15.84 -16.28 -24.04
CA GLU A 102 -14.96 -17.24 -23.32
C GLU A 102 -13.63 -16.57 -22.95
N ALA A 103 -13.05 -15.75 -23.82
CA ALA A 103 -11.86 -14.96 -23.52
C ALA A 103 -12.12 -13.94 -22.38
N ALA A 104 -13.27 -13.27 -22.35
CA ALA A 104 -13.65 -12.36 -21.28
C ALA A 104 -13.83 -13.09 -19.94
N LYS A 105 -14.44 -14.29 -19.93
CA LYS A 105 -14.55 -15.14 -18.74
C LYS A 105 -13.19 -15.55 -18.21
N ALA A 106 -12.27 -15.97 -19.08
CA ALA A 106 -10.92 -16.34 -18.69
C ALA A 106 -10.17 -15.17 -18.02
N ARG A 107 -10.31 -13.94 -18.56
CA ARG A 107 -9.75 -12.72 -17.93
C ARG A 107 -10.40 -12.42 -16.58
N TYR A 108 -11.68 -12.67 -16.42
CA TYR A 108 -12.34 -12.52 -15.12
C TYR A 108 -11.79 -13.52 -14.10
N GLU A 109 -11.60 -14.77 -14.46
CA GLU A 109 -10.98 -15.78 -13.59
C GLU A 109 -9.54 -15.40 -13.22
N GLU A 110 -8.76 -14.92 -14.18
CA GLU A 110 -7.41 -14.38 -13.94
C GLU A 110 -7.43 -13.23 -12.91
N ALA A 111 -8.33 -12.26 -13.07
CA ALA A 111 -8.47 -11.14 -12.13
C ALA A 111 -8.86 -11.62 -10.72
N VAL A 112 -9.73 -12.63 -10.60
CA VAL A 112 -10.10 -13.24 -9.30
C VAL A 112 -8.89 -13.91 -8.64
N VAL A 113 -8.09 -14.63 -9.40
CA VAL A 113 -6.85 -15.27 -8.89
C VAL A 113 -5.84 -14.23 -8.45
N ALA A 114 -5.65 -13.16 -9.24
CA ALA A 114 -4.78 -12.03 -8.90
C ALA A 114 -5.23 -11.32 -7.62
N TYR A 115 -6.52 -11.05 -7.46
CA TYR A 115 -7.08 -10.49 -6.22
C TYR A 115 -6.78 -11.38 -5.00
N ARG A 116 -7.01 -12.68 -5.10
CA ARG A 116 -6.71 -13.62 -4.01
C ARG A 116 -5.20 -13.66 -3.69
N ALA A 117 -4.36 -13.51 -4.70
CA ALA A 117 -2.91 -13.44 -4.49
C ALA A 117 -2.51 -12.16 -3.77
N SER A 118 -3.09 -11.01 -4.15
CA SER A 118 -2.88 -9.72 -3.48
C SER A 118 -3.30 -9.75 -2.01
N VAL A 119 -4.46 -10.33 -1.69
CA VAL A 119 -4.92 -10.50 -0.30
C VAL A 119 -3.95 -11.36 0.51
N ARG A 120 -3.52 -12.52 -0.02
CA ARG A 120 -2.56 -13.39 0.68
C ARG A 120 -1.22 -12.70 0.90
N GLN A 121 -0.76 -11.92 -0.09
CA GLN A 121 0.45 -11.11 0.03
C GLN A 121 0.31 -10.07 1.15
N ALA A 122 -0.82 -9.36 1.20
CA ALA A 122 -1.10 -8.38 2.23
C ALA A 122 -1.09 -8.98 3.64
N VAL A 123 -1.71 -10.15 3.82
CA VAL A 123 -1.66 -10.90 5.10
C VAL A 123 -0.23 -11.25 5.47
N ARG A 124 0.54 -11.82 4.53
CA ARG A 124 1.94 -12.18 4.77
C ARG A 124 2.78 -11.00 5.22
N GLU A 125 2.65 -9.84 4.57
CA GLU A 125 3.40 -8.63 4.92
C GLU A 125 3.08 -8.12 6.32
N VAL A 126 1.81 -8.21 6.75
CA VAL A 126 1.40 -7.86 8.11
C VAL A 126 2.00 -8.82 9.13
N GLU A 127 1.90 -10.13 8.89
CA GLU A 127 2.45 -11.15 9.79
C GLU A 127 3.98 -11.03 9.90
N GLU A 128 4.68 -10.87 8.79
CA GLU A 128 6.13 -10.65 8.78
C GLU A 128 6.52 -9.39 9.58
N ALA A 129 5.77 -8.30 9.41
CA ALA A 129 6.03 -7.07 10.15
C ALA A 129 5.78 -7.21 11.65
N LEU A 130 4.73 -7.94 12.07
CA LEU A 130 4.43 -8.23 13.46
C LEU A 130 5.53 -9.09 14.12
N VAL A 131 5.94 -10.17 13.44
CA VAL A 131 7.02 -11.04 13.93
C VAL A 131 8.33 -10.25 14.07
N ASN A 132 8.68 -9.42 13.08
CA ASN A 132 9.87 -8.59 13.13
C ASN A 132 9.80 -7.56 14.28
N LEU A 133 8.63 -6.96 14.51
CA LEU A 133 8.45 -6.02 15.61
C LEU A 133 8.63 -6.69 16.97
N GLN A 134 8.04 -7.87 17.16
CA GLN A 134 8.16 -8.65 18.40
C GLN A 134 9.60 -9.13 18.63
N SER A 135 10.25 -9.68 17.60
CA SER A 135 11.65 -10.13 17.65
C SER A 135 12.60 -8.98 18.01
N THR A 136 12.46 -7.82 17.36
CA THR A 136 13.30 -6.66 17.65
C THR A 136 13.04 -6.10 19.06
N ALA A 137 11.83 -6.21 19.59
CA ALA A 137 11.53 -5.78 20.97
C ALA A 137 12.29 -6.63 22.00
N SER A 138 12.24 -7.97 21.88
CA SER A 138 12.97 -8.89 22.77
C SER A 138 14.49 -8.67 22.68
N ARG A 139 15.03 -8.66 21.45
CA ARG A 139 16.48 -8.46 21.22
C ARG A 139 16.98 -7.09 21.72
N SER A 140 16.15 -6.06 21.68
CA SER A 140 16.53 -4.72 22.17
C SER A 140 16.68 -4.71 23.68
N GLU A 141 15.87 -5.47 24.41
CA GLU A 141 16.01 -5.59 25.86
C GLU A 141 17.29 -6.36 26.22
N ASP A 142 17.58 -7.48 25.55
CA ASP A 142 18.81 -8.23 25.73
C ASP A 142 20.06 -7.39 25.45
N ALA A 143 20.01 -6.60 24.37
CA ALA A 143 21.10 -5.70 24.00
C ALA A 143 21.30 -4.58 25.04
N ARG A 144 20.22 -4.07 25.66
CA ARG A 144 20.31 -3.08 26.73
C ARG A 144 21.03 -3.65 27.95
N ILE A 145 20.66 -4.85 28.36
CA ILE A 145 21.29 -5.57 29.48
C ILE A 145 22.79 -5.78 29.18
N ALA A 146 23.12 -6.22 27.94
CA ALA A 146 24.50 -6.42 27.54
C ALA A 146 25.33 -5.12 27.58
N VAL A 147 24.77 -4.00 27.10
CA VAL A 147 25.43 -2.68 27.18
C VAL A 147 25.71 -2.27 28.62
N GLU A 148 24.75 -2.46 29.52
CA GLU A 148 24.92 -2.15 30.95
C GLU A 148 26.04 -3.01 31.57
N GLY A 149 26.06 -4.32 31.28
CA GLY A 149 27.07 -5.25 31.75
C GLY A 149 28.48 -4.87 31.25
N TYR A 150 28.65 -4.61 29.95
CA TYR A 150 29.94 -4.22 29.41
C TYR A 150 30.40 -2.84 29.86
N ARG A 151 29.49 -1.91 30.11
CA ARG A 151 29.84 -0.62 30.75
C ARG A 151 30.35 -0.79 32.15
N ALA A 152 29.70 -1.64 32.96
CA ALA A 152 30.15 -1.93 34.32
C ALA A 152 31.54 -2.58 34.31
N SER A 153 31.77 -3.58 33.45
CA SER A 153 33.06 -4.26 33.29
C SER A 153 34.15 -3.28 32.85
N PHE A 154 33.89 -2.42 31.86
CA PHE A 154 34.83 -1.42 31.41
C PHE A 154 35.19 -0.45 32.56
N ASN A 155 34.23 0.08 33.29
CA ASN A 155 34.44 1.00 34.39
C ASN A 155 35.25 0.33 35.51
N GLY A 156 34.98 -0.94 35.83
CA GLY A 156 35.77 -1.70 36.81
C GLY A 156 37.23 -1.86 36.37
N THR A 157 37.48 -2.30 35.13
CA THR A 157 38.85 -2.46 34.62
C THR A 157 39.57 -1.13 34.46
N GLN A 158 38.87 -0.06 34.12
CA GLN A 158 39.47 1.30 34.09
C GLN A 158 39.96 1.71 35.46
N SER A 159 39.23 1.43 36.53
CA SER A 159 39.66 1.69 37.91
C SER A 159 40.87 0.84 38.28
N LEU A 160 40.89 -0.45 37.92
CA LEU A 160 42.05 -1.32 38.13
C LEU A 160 43.30 -0.85 37.39
N TYR A 161 43.17 -0.42 36.12
CA TYR A 161 44.24 0.13 35.32
C TYR A 161 44.81 1.40 35.96
N GLN A 162 43.96 2.30 36.43
CA GLN A 162 44.39 3.54 37.13
C GLN A 162 45.18 3.27 38.40
N ASN A 163 44.91 2.13 39.05
CA ASN A 163 45.67 1.69 40.24
C ASN A 163 46.83 0.75 39.91
N GLY A 164 47.18 0.55 38.64
CA GLY A 164 48.28 -0.30 38.20
C GLY A 164 48.02 -1.81 38.31
N LEU A 165 46.74 -2.22 38.47
CA LEU A 165 46.33 -3.62 38.69
C LEU A 165 45.78 -4.31 37.42
N ALA A 166 45.66 -3.59 36.29
CA ALA A 166 45.26 -4.14 35.00
C ALA A 166 46.16 -3.60 33.88
N SER A 167 46.24 -4.35 32.76
CA SER A 167 47.04 -3.95 31.61
C SER A 167 46.23 -3.02 30.69
N LEU A 168 46.96 -2.22 29.86
CA LEU A 168 46.34 -1.41 28.82
C LEU A 168 45.60 -2.26 27.79
N ILE A 169 46.10 -3.47 27.51
CA ILE A 169 45.54 -4.39 26.56
C ILE A 169 44.14 -4.79 27.04
N ASP A 170 43.99 -5.19 28.31
CA ASP A 170 42.71 -5.59 28.90
C ASP A 170 41.69 -4.43 28.86
N LEU A 171 42.14 -3.20 29.14
CA LEU A 171 41.32 -2.00 29.10
C LEU A 171 40.79 -1.74 27.65
N GLU A 172 41.68 -1.81 26.65
CA GLU A 172 41.28 -1.56 25.27
C GLU A 172 40.41 -2.67 24.68
N ASP A 173 40.57 -3.93 25.08
CA ASP A 173 39.72 -5.02 24.67
C ASP A 173 38.30 -4.87 25.24
N LEU A 174 38.16 -4.50 26.50
CA LEU A 174 36.86 -4.17 27.10
C LEU A 174 36.23 -2.91 26.49
N ARG A 175 37.02 -1.93 26.14
CA ARG A 175 36.54 -0.75 25.40
C ARG A 175 35.94 -1.11 24.06
N ARG A 176 36.65 -1.94 23.27
CA ARG A 176 36.15 -2.44 21.98
C ARG A 176 34.84 -3.24 22.14
N THR A 177 34.80 -4.13 23.12
CA THR A 177 33.61 -4.95 23.39
C THR A 177 32.41 -4.09 23.79
N ARG A 178 32.64 -3.07 24.67
CA ARG A 178 31.59 -2.10 25.03
C ARG A 178 31.08 -1.35 23.81
N LEU A 179 31.99 -0.83 22.98
CA LEU A 179 31.59 -0.09 21.76
C LEU A 179 30.81 -0.99 20.80
N ALA A 180 31.21 -2.25 20.63
CA ALA A 180 30.49 -3.21 19.82
C ALA A 180 29.05 -3.47 20.34
N ALA A 181 28.89 -3.59 21.64
CA ALA A 181 27.57 -3.72 22.28
C ALA A 181 26.70 -2.47 22.08
N GLU A 182 27.26 -1.28 22.23
CA GLU A 182 26.57 0.00 22.01
C GLU A 182 26.12 0.15 20.54
N LEU A 183 26.98 -0.23 19.57
CA LEU A 183 26.65 -0.24 18.15
C LEU A 183 25.51 -1.23 17.84
N ASN A 184 25.57 -2.43 18.43
CA ASN A 184 24.50 -3.42 18.26
C ASN A 184 23.16 -2.92 18.80
N ALA A 185 23.14 -2.30 19.99
CA ALA A 185 21.94 -1.70 20.56
C ALA A 185 21.34 -0.61 19.66
N THR A 186 22.20 0.28 19.13
CA THR A 186 21.76 1.34 18.19
C THR A 186 21.21 0.75 16.88
N THR A 187 21.82 -0.33 16.39
CA THR A 187 21.34 -1.02 15.18
C THR A 187 19.97 -1.64 15.41
N LEU A 188 19.76 -2.28 16.55
CA LEU A 188 18.46 -2.86 16.93
C LEU A 188 17.39 -1.78 17.11
N GLU A 189 17.70 -0.63 17.66
CA GLU A 189 16.78 0.50 17.73
C GLU A 189 16.33 0.94 16.32
N ARG A 190 17.26 1.02 15.37
CA ARG A 190 16.96 1.33 13.98
C ARG A 190 16.09 0.25 13.33
N GLU A 191 16.42 -1.04 13.55
CA GLU A 191 15.62 -2.17 13.04
C GLU A 191 14.19 -2.13 13.61
N ARG A 192 14.02 -1.84 14.87
CA ARG A 192 12.70 -1.71 15.51
C ARG A 192 11.88 -0.57 14.89
N MET A 193 12.50 0.58 14.61
CA MET A 193 11.83 1.68 13.93
C MET A 193 11.43 1.31 12.50
N ALA A 194 12.30 0.59 11.78
CA ALA A 194 11.99 0.09 10.45
C ALA A 194 10.83 -0.93 10.46
N ALA A 195 10.79 -1.82 11.46
CA ALA A 195 9.68 -2.76 11.63
C ALA A 195 8.34 -2.05 11.91
N TRP A 196 8.33 -0.98 12.71
CA TRP A 196 7.15 -0.13 12.91
C TRP A 196 6.66 0.52 11.62
N ILE A 197 7.58 1.07 10.82
CA ILE A 197 7.24 1.68 9.54
C ILE A 197 6.70 0.62 8.57
N ALA A 198 7.30 -0.57 8.55
CA ALA A 198 6.83 -1.69 7.74
C ALA A 198 5.41 -2.12 8.14
N LEU A 199 5.13 -2.24 9.43
CA LEU A 199 3.80 -2.56 9.94
C LEU A 199 2.77 -1.49 9.57
N TYR A 200 3.12 -0.20 9.73
CA TYR A 200 2.24 0.90 9.34
C TYR A 200 1.90 0.85 7.85
N ARG A 201 2.89 0.59 6.99
CA ARG A 201 2.68 0.43 5.54
C ARG A 201 1.82 -0.80 5.22
N ALA A 202 2.14 -1.93 5.84
CA ALA A 202 1.41 -3.19 5.64
C ALA A 202 -0.07 -3.09 6.06
N ALA A 203 -0.36 -2.26 7.06
CA ALA A 203 -1.72 -1.94 7.50
C ALA A 203 -2.46 -0.94 6.57
N GLY A 204 -1.85 -0.50 5.47
CA GLY A 204 -2.45 0.51 4.58
C GLY A 204 -2.39 1.94 5.12
N GLY A 205 -1.46 2.22 6.04
CA GLY A 205 -1.38 3.49 6.75
C GLY A 205 -1.23 4.71 5.82
N GLY A 206 -2.08 5.69 6.04
CA GLY A 206 -2.08 6.96 5.32
C GLY A 206 -2.91 7.01 4.05
N TRP A 207 -3.43 5.88 3.55
CA TRP A 207 -4.34 5.87 2.42
C TRP A 207 -5.80 5.92 2.89
N VAL A 208 -6.61 6.76 2.23
CA VAL A 208 -8.04 6.89 2.48
C VAL A 208 -8.77 6.49 1.21
N ASN A 209 -9.73 5.56 1.33
CA ASN A 209 -10.55 5.13 0.20
C ASN A 209 -11.35 6.32 -0.36
N PRO A 210 -11.18 6.70 -1.65
CA PRO A 210 -11.91 7.83 -2.25
C PRO A 210 -13.43 7.71 -2.16
N GLN A 211 -13.95 6.49 -2.11
CA GLN A 211 -15.41 6.25 -2.02
C GLN A 211 -15.96 6.50 -0.60
N SER A 212 -15.15 6.36 0.44
CA SER A 212 -15.57 6.67 1.81
C SER A 212 -15.69 8.17 2.07
N THR A 213 -14.91 8.98 1.36
CA THR A 213 -14.94 10.46 1.46
C THR A 213 -16.15 11.04 0.77
N ALA A 214 -16.65 10.41 -0.30
CA ALA A 214 -17.83 10.88 -1.01
C ALA A 214 -19.14 10.65 -0.21
N ALA A 215 -19.19 9.64 0.65
CA ALA A 215 -20.36 9.33 1.47
C ALA A 215 -20.53 10.29 2.68
N THR A 216 -19.48 10.98 3.10
CA THR A 216 -19.50 11.92 4.25
C THR A 216 -19.74 13.38 3.85
N GLY A 217 -19.76 13.69 2.56
CA GLY A 217 -19.91 15.05 2.04
C GLY A 217 -21.36 15.49 1.74
N THR A 218 -22.37 14.67 2.02
CA THR A 218 -23.80 15.00 1.80
C THR A 218 -24.50 15.12 3.14
N LYS A 219 -24.26 16.22 3.84
CA LYS A 219 -25.14 16.73 4.91
C LYS A 219 -25.20 18.25 4.82
#